data_9f394e4305a7c15171ae31cc587aa070
#
_entry.id   9f394e4305a7c15171ae31cc587aa070
#
_cell.length_a   1.000
_cell.length_b   1.000
_cell.length_c   1.000
_cell.angle_alpha   90.00
_cell.angle_beta   90.00
_cell.angle_gamma   90.00
#
_symmetry.space_group_name_H-M   'P 1'
#
loop_
_entity.id
_entity.type
_entity.pdbx_description
1 polymer ?
#
loop_
_entity_poly.entity_id
_entity_poly.type
_entity_poly.pdbx_seq_one_letter_code
_entity_poly.pdbx_strand_id
1 'polypeptide(L)'
;MKTEFAIWMVSYLIRRGPDTQENIINEWSKYINEDVEIHRNTFGNYRKKAEELFGTEISYSPVTKEYYIEDKELIVHNAMYKWLLQSVSASNVISRRSRLKDRIMLETTSGGEEFIEPITEAMEKGLCIKMVYQAFWDEPKE
;
A
#
# COMPACT_ATOMS: atom_id res chain seq x y z
N MET A 1 -9.97 6.51 -0.85
CA MET A 1 -9.72 6.78 -2.28
C MET A 1 -8.31 7.30 -2.58
N LYS A 2 -7.84 8.43 -1.98
CA LYS A 2 -6.50 9.00 -2.27
C LYS A 2 -5.33 8.02 -2.00
N THR A 3 -5.31 7.42 -0.81
CA THR A 3 -4.26 6.47 -0.40
C THR A 3 -4.34 5.15 -1.19
N GLU A 4 -5.54 4.64 -1.42
CA GLU A 4 -5.74 3.43 -2.23
C GLU A 4 -5.25 3.60 -3.65
N PHE A 5 -5.61 4.72 -4.30
CA PHE A 5 -5.11 5.03 -5.64
C PHE A 5 -3.59 5.13 -5.65
N ALA A 6 -3.00 5.81 -4.65
CA ALA A 6 -1.56 5.97 -4.56
C ALA A 6 -0.82 4.62 -4.46
N ILE A 7 -1.29 3.73 -3.60
CA ILE A 7 -0.70 2.38 -3.44
C ILE A 7 -0.93 1.53 -4.69
N TRP A 8 -2.16 1.57 -5.24
CA TRP A 8 -2.48 0.85 -6.46
C TRP A 8 -1.62 1.33 -7.65
N MET A 9 -1.41 2.65 -7.80
CA MET A 9 -0.62 3.23 -8.87
C MET A 9 0.83 2.74 -8.83
N VAL A 10 1.45 2.68 -7.65
CA VAL A 10 2.79 2.10 -7.49
C VAL A 10 2.80 0.62 -7.89
N SER A 11 1.84 -0.16 -7.41
CA SER A 11 1.70 -1.57 -7.80
C SER A 11 1.51 -1.74 -9.32
N TYR A 12 0.73 -0.87 -9.93
CA TYR A 12 0.48 -0.86 -11.37
C TYR A 12 1.77 -0.59 -12.16
N LEU A 13 2.46 0.50 -11.84
CA LEU A 13 3.70 0.90 -12.53
C LEU A 13 4.85 -0.11 -12.33
N ILE A 14 4.90 -0.78 -11.20
CA ILE A 14 5.88 -1.86 -10.98
C ILE A 14 5.62 -3.05 -11.92
N ARG A 15 4.35 -3.46 -12.05
CA ARG A 15 3.97 -4.64 -12.84
C ARG A 15 3.93 -4.38 -14.34
N ARG A 16 3.38 -3.24 -14.73
CA ARG A 16 3.12 -2.90 -16.14
C ARG A 16 4.29 -2.14 -16.78
N GLY A 17 5.02 -1.37 -15.99
CA GLY A 17 6.02 -0.43 -16.47
C GLY A 17 5.45 0.98 -16.68
N PRO A 18 6.18 1.85 -17.39
CA PRO A 18 5.75 3.21 -17.71
C PRO A 18 4.40 3.25 -18.44
N ASP A 19 3.57 4.24 -18.10
CA ASP A 19 2.29 4.44 -18.78
C ASP A 19 1.81 5.89 -18.68
N THR A 20 0.85 6.25 -19.55
CA THR A 20 0.26 7.59 -19.61
C THR A 20 -0.73 7.82 -18.47
N GLN A 21 -0.94 9.10 -18.11
CA GLN A 21 -1.94 9.46 -17.11
C GLN A 21 -3.33 8.91 -17.45
N GLU A 22 -3.72 9.03 -18.72
CA GLU A 22 -5.03 8.58 -19.20
C GLU A 22 -5.20 7.06 -19.00
N ASN A 23 -4.21 6.27 -19.40
CA ASN A 23 -4.25 4.83 -19.23
C ASN A 23 -4.27 4.43 -17.75
N ILE A 24 -3.46 5.08 -16.91
CA ILE A 24 -3.44 4.83 -15.45
C ILE A 24 -4.83 5.08 -14.86
N ILE A 25 -5.50 6.17 -15.23
CA ILE A 25 -6.85 6.50 -14.74
C ILE A 25 -7.88 5.47 -15.26
N ASN A 26 -7.81 5.11 -16.54
CA ASN A 26 -8.71 4.12 -17.13
C ASN A 26 -8.57 2.75 -16.48
N GLU A 27 -7.34 2.31 -16.22
CA GLU A 27 -7.09 1.03 -15.54
C GLU A 27 -7.51 1.07 -14.06
N TRP A 28 -7.38 2.23 -13.40
CA TRP A 28 -7.93 2.43 -12.08
C TRP A 28 -9.46 2.32 -12.07
N SER A 29 -10.15 2.99 -13.00
CA SER A 29 -11.61 2.92 -13.13
C SER A 29 -12.08 1.47 -13.32
N LYS A 30 -11.42 0.71 -14.17
CA LYS A 30 -11.68 -0.73 -14.33
C LYS A 30 -11.39 -1.49 -13.03
N TYR A 31 -10.29 -1.15 -12.37
CA TYR A 31 -9.90 -1.80 -11.13
C TYR A 31 -10.92 -1.56 -10.01
N ILE A 32 -11.52 -0.39 -9.85
CA ILE A 32 -12.58 -0.11 -8.88
C ILE A 32 -13.99 -0.43 -9.39
N ASN A 33 -14.15 -0.78 -10.65
CA ASN A 33 -15.43 -1.00 -11.33
C ASN A 33 -16.38 0.21 -11.21
N GLU A 34 -15.80 1.41 -11.25
CA GLU A 34 -16.50 2.69 -11.21
C GLU A 34 -15.88 3.60 -12.27
N ASP A 35 -16.70 4.39 -12.93
CA ASP A 35 -16.21 5.41 -13.86
C ASP A 35 -15.75 6.63 -13.07
N VAL A 36 -14.45 6.87 -13.03
CA VAL A 36 -13.84 7.93 -12.22
C VAL A 36 -13.08 8.90 -13.11
N GLU A 37 -13.49 10.14 -13.07
CA GLU A 37 -12.75 11.23 -13.69
C GLU A 37 -11.77 11.85 -12.68
N ILE A 38 -10.48 11.79 -12.98
CA ILE A 38 -9.42 12.37 -12.15
C ILE A 38 -8.75 13.51 -12.89
N HIS A 39 -9.02 14.73 -12.46
CA HIS A 39 -8.37 15.91 -13.01
C HIS A 39 -6.87 15.92 -12.76
N ARG A 40 -6.11 16.60 -13.62
CA ARG A 40 -4.64 16.67 -13.58
C ARG A 40 -4.07 17.05 -12.21
N ASN A 41 -4.67 18.04 -11.55
CA ASN A 41 -4.21 18.47 -10.21
C ASN A 41 -4.43 17.39 -9.14
N THR A 42 -5.54 16.69 -9.23
CA THR A 42 -5.87 15.58 -8.33
C THR A 42 -4.92 14.40 -8.55
N PHE A 43 -4.63 14.08 -9.80
CA PHE A 43 -3.65 13.06 -10.15
C PHE A 43 -2.27 13.40 -9.61
N GLY A 44 -1.82 14.65 -9.76
CA GLY A 44 -0.57 15.15 -9.20
C GLY A 44 -0.49 14.99 -7.67
N ASN A 45 -1.60 15.25 -6.96
CA ASN A 45 -1.68 15.04 -5.52
C ASN A 45 -1.64 13.56 -5.11
N TYR A 46 -2.23 12.69 -5.93
CA TYR A 46 -2.18 11.25 -5.69
C TYR A 46 -0.79 10.68 -5.95
N ARG A 47 -0.11 11.17 -7.01
CA ARG A 47 1.28 10.84 -7.30
C ARG A 47 2.20 11.23 -6.13
N LYS A 48 2.13 12.48 -5.64
CA LYS A 48 2.90 12.92 -4.49
C LYS A 48 2.65 12.05 -3.25
N LYS A 49 1.41 11.63 -3.02
CA LYS A 49 1.09 10.73 -1.93
C LYS A 49 1.73 9.36 -2.09
N ALA A 50 1.83 8.86 -3.32
CA ALA A 50 2.53 7.61 -3.61
C ALA A 50 4.04 7.75 -3.35
N GLU A 51 4.63 8.86 -3.79
CA GLU A 51 6.05 9.17 -3.56
C GLU A 51 6.37 9.24 -2.06
N GLU A 52 5.52 9.91 -1.27
CA GLU A 52 5.66 9.98 0.20
C GLU A 52 5.57 8.59 0.88
N LEU A 53 4.61 7.75 0.46
CA LEU A 53 4.37 6.44 1.07
C LEU A 53 5.49 5.44 0.80
N PHE A 54 6.09 5.50 -0.38
CA PHE A 54 7.09 4.52 -0.82
C PHE A 54 8.52 5.07 -0.86
N GLY A 55 8.72 6.33 -0.48
CA GLY A 55 10.04 6.95 -0.48
C GLY A 55 10.72 6.90 -1.85
N THR A 56 9.94 6.97 -2.93
CA THR A 56 10.41 6.89 -4.31
C THR A 56 9.93 8.09 -5.12
N GLU A 57 10.54 8.33 -6.26
CA GLU A 57 10.11 9.36 -7.20
C GLU A 57 9.37 8.73 -8.39
N ILE A 58 8.22 9.33 -8.74
CA ILE A 58 7.45 8.98 -9.93
C ILE A 58 7.62 10.09 -10.94
N SER A 59 8.52 9.88 -11.87
CA SER A 59 8.90 10.86 -12.88
C SER A 59 7.97 10.82 -14.10
N TYR A 60 7.99 11.90 -14.87
CA TYR A 60 7.24 12.05 -16.10
C TYR A 60 8.19 12.26 -17.27
N SER A 61 8.05 11.45 -18.31
CA SER A 61 8.78 11.60 -19.57
C SER A 61 7.97 12.48 -20.55
N PRO A 62 8.47 13.67 -20.93
CA PRO A 62 7.80 14.51 -21.91
C PRO A 62 7.76 13.91 -23.31
N VAL A 63 8.70 13.02 -23.62
CA VAL A 63 8.83 12.38 -24.94
C VAL A 63 7.76 11.31 -25.14
N THR A 64 7.63 10.40 -24.18
CA THR A 64 6.64 9.30 -24.23
C THR A 64 5.31 9.69 -23.60
N LYS A 65 5.26 10.79 -22.83
CA LYS A 65 4.10 11.24 -22.03
C LYS A 65 3.70 10.26 -20.96
N GLU A 66 4.65 9.47 -20.48
CA GLU A 66 4.45 8.40 -19.51
C GLU A 66 5.01 8.77 -18.13
N TYR A 67 4.39 8.21 -17.09
CA TYR A 67 4.89 8.21 -15.73
C TYR A 67 5.60 6.90 -15.45
N TYR A 68 6.70 6.96 -14.71
CA TYR A 68 7.51 5.78 -14.34
C TYR A 68 8.13 5.96 -12.96
N ILE A 69 8.45 4.85 -12.32
CA ILE A 69 9.14 4.83 -11.02
C ILE A 69 10.64 4.82 -11.28
N GLU A 70 11.37 5.78 -10.69
CA GLU A 70 12.82 5.90 -10.83
C GLU A 70 13.53 4.66 -10.25
N ASP A 71 13.20 4.31 -9.01
CA ASP A 71 13.88 3.29 -8.22
C ASP A 71 12.96 2.11 -7.88
N LYS A 72 12.58 1.33 -8.90
CA LYS A 72 11.75 0.11 -8.73
C LYS A 72 12.34 -0.87 -7.73
N GLU A 73 13.65 -1.04 -7.77
CA GLU A 73 14.38 -2.01 -6.96
C GLU A 73 14.24 -1.73 -5.47
N LEU A 74 14.22 -0.46 -5.08
CA LEU A 74 14.04 -0.03 -3.70
C LEU A 74 12.70 -0.53 -3.13
N ILE A 75 11.64 -0.52 -3.94
CA ILE A 75 10.32 -0.98 -3.51
C ILE A 75 10.25 -2.52 -3.53
N VAL A 76 10.75 -3.14 -4.59
CA VAL A 76 10.66 -4.59 -4.80
C VAL A 76 11.46 -5.37 -3.75
N HIS A 77 12.59 -4.83 -3.29
CA HIS A 77 13.44 -5.46 -2.28
C HIS A 77 13.11 -5.07 -0.84
N ASN A 78 12.25 -4.06 -0.62
CA ASN A 78 11.83 -3.66 0.72
C ASN A 78 10.63 -4.48 1.20
N ALA A 79 10.82 -5.25 2.29
CA ALA A 79 9.80 -6.13 2.84
C ALA A 79 8.54 -5.37 3.29
N MET A 80 8.67 -4.17 3.86
CA MET A 80 7.55 -3.34 4.31
C MET A 80 6.72 -2.83 3.12
N TYR A 81 7.36 -2.33 2.07
CA TYR A 81 6.66 -1.87 0.87
C TYR A 81 5.96 -3.02 0.14
N LYS A 82 6.61 -4.17 0.08
CA LYS A 82 6.02 -5.39 -0.48
C LYS A 82 4.78 -5.83 0.29
N TRP A 83 4.84 -5.82 1.61
CA TRP A 83 3.70 -6.11 2.46
C TRP A 83 2.56 -5.11 2.25
N LEU A 84 2.85 -3.80 2.18
CA LEU A 84 1.87 -2.75 1.93
C LEU A 84 1.14 -2.96 0.59
N LEU A 85 1.89 -3.25 -0.48
CA LEU A 85 1.32 -3.55 -1.80
C LEU A 85 0.42 -4.80 -1.77
N GLN A 86 0.83 -5.83 -1.07
CA GLN A 86 0.06 -7.08 -0.94
C GLN A 86 -1.22 -6.89 -0.13
N SER A 87 -1.15 -6.16 0.99
CA SER A 87 -2.28 -5.93 1.89
C SER A 87 -3.42 -5.18 1.19
N VAL A 88 -3.10 -4.12 0.45
CA VAL A 88 -4.12 -3.36 -0.30
C VAL A 88 -4.70 -4.19 -1.44
N SER A 89 -3.87 -4.94 -2.14
CA SER A 89 -4.33 -5.81 -3.22
C SER A 89 -5.29 -6.89 -2.71
N ALA A 90 -4.98 -7.53 -1.58
CA ALA A 90 -5.83 -8.55 -0.97
C ALA A 90 -7.16 -7.96 -0.47
N SER A 91 -7.11 -6.85 0.27
CA SER A 91 -8.30 -6.16 0.79
C SER A 91 -9.27 -5.78 -0.32
N ASN A 92 -8.75 -5.24 -1.42
CA ASN A 92 -9.59 -4.82 -2.54
C ASN A 92 -10.21 -5.99 -3.31
N VAL A 93 -9.48 -7.09 -3.51
CA VAL A 93 -10.05 -8.29 -4.16
C VAL A 93 -11.21 -8.85 -3.35
N ILE A 94 -11.07 -8.91 -2.03
CA ILE A 94 -12.11 -9.43 -1.13
C ILE A 94 -13.31 -8.48 -1.09
N SER A 95 -13.07 -7.17 -0.97
CA SER A 95 -14.13 -6.16 -0.88
C SER A 95 -15.02 -6.12 -2.12
N ARG A 96 -14.45 -6.33 -3.30
CA ARG A 96 -15.20 -6.27 -4.58
C ARG A 96 -15.99 -7.53 -4.89
N ARG A 97 -15.56 -8.65 -4.37
CA ARG A 97 -16.26 -9.92 -4.57
C ARG A 97 -17.21 -10.19 -3.41
N SER A 98 -18.18 -9.29 -3.21
CA SER A 98 -19.16 -9.37 -2.11
C SER A 98 -19.82 -10.75 -1.96
N ARG A 99 -20.04 -11.46 -3.08
CA ARG A 99 -20.57 -12.83 -3.08
C ARG A 99 -19.63 -13.87 -2.48
N LEU A 100 -18.35 -13.54 -2.32
CA LEU A 100 -17.35 -14.44 -1.73
C LEU A 100 -17.02 -14.09 -0.28
N LYS A 101 -17.53 -12.97 0.25
CA LYS A 101 -17.26 -12.56 1.64
C LYS A 101 -17.64 -13.64 2.65
N ASP A 102 -18.80 -14.29 2.44
CA ASP A 102 -19.29 -15.35 3.33
C ASP A 102 -18.54 -16.68 3.16
N ARG A 103 -17.69 -16.79 2.14
CA ARG A 103 -16.91 -18.00 1.83
C ARG A 103 -15.42 -17.85 2.13
N ILE A 104 -14.98 -16.62 2.42
CA ILE A 104 -13.60 -16.30 2.77
C ILE A 104 -13.57 -16.01 4.27
N MET A 105 -13.06 -16.95 5.03
CA MET A 105 -12.78 -16.76 6.44
C MET A 105 -11.40 -16.07 6.54
N LEU A 106 -11.41 -14.79 6.87
CA LEU A 106 -10.17 -14.11 7.25
C LEU A 106 -9.92 -14.43 8.70
N GLU A 107 -8.84 -15.13 8.95
CA GLU A 107 -8.34 -15.29 10.31
C GLU A 107 -7.89 -13.90 10.79
N THR A 108 -8.68 -13.30 11.67
CA THR A 108 -8.22 -12.13 12.43
C THR A 108 -7.23 -12.64 13.46
N THR A 109 -5.96 -12.73 13.09
CA THR A 109 -4.92 -12.67 14.11
C THR A 109 -5.15 -11.35 14.82
N SER A 110 -5.49 -11.40 16.10
CA SER A 110 -5.58 -10.21 16.94
C SER A 110 -4.25 -9.48 16.79
N GLY A 111 -4.29 -8.37 16.03
CA GLY A 111 -3.06 -7.77 15.55
C GLY A 111 -2.33 -7.10 16.70
N GLY A 112 -1.04 -7.15 16.69
CA GLY A 112 -0.21 -6.27 17.50
C GLY A 112 -0.17 -4.84 16.96
N GLU A 113 -1.21 -4.43 16.19
CA GLU A 113 -1.29 -3.09 15.57
C GLU A 113 -1.27 -1.98 16.62
N GLU A 114 -1.89 -2.21 17.76
CA GLU A 114 -1.89 -1.31 18.91
C GLU A 114 -0.50 -1.11 19.55
N PHE A 115 0.43 -2.04 19.31
CA PHE A 115 1.80 -1.96 19.82
C PHE A 115 2.78 -1.31 18.82
N ILE A 116 2.40 -1.12 17.57
CA ILE A 116 3.30 -0.54 16.56
C ILE A 116 3.71 0.87 16.95
N GLU A 117 2.76 1.71 17.33
CA GLU A 117 3.04 3.10 17.71
C GLU A 117 3.92 3.21 18.96
N PRO A 118 3.61 2.56 20.10
CA PRO A 118 4.49 2.60 21.27
C PRO A 118 5.88 2.00 21.03
N ILE A 119 5.98 0.97 20.19
CA ILE A 119 7.27 0.36 19.85
C ILE A 119 8.12 1.31 18.99
N THR A 120 7.53 1.90 17.97
CA THR A 120 8.25 2.84 17.09
C THR A 120 8.67 4.09 17.84
N GLU A 121 7.82 4.63 18.71
CA GLU A 121 8.15 5.77 19.56
C GLU A 121 9.32 5.46 20.51
N ALA A 122 9.32 4.26 21.11
CA ALA A 122 10.43 3.83 21.97
C ALA A 122 11.72 3.67 21.18
N MET A 123 11.66 3.14 19.96
CA MET A 123 12.82 3.02 19.06
C MET A 123 13.40 4.38 18.70
N GLU A 124 12.55 5.35 18.33
CA GLU A 124 12.99 6.72 18.01
C GLU A 124 13.66 7.43 19.20
N LYS A 125 13.14 7.20 20.40
CA LYS A 125 13.66 7.80 21.65
C LYS A 125 14.80 7.01 22.29
N GLY A 126 15.17 5.86 21.74
CA GLY A 126 16.18 4.97 22.32
C GLY A 126 15.79 4.42 23.70
N LEU A 127 14.49 4.20 23.94
CA LEU A 127 13.96 3.70 25.21
C LEU A 127 13.84 2.17 25.22
N CYS A 128 13.96 1.60 26.40
CA CYS A 128 13.67 0.18 26.62
C CYS A 128 12.15 -0.03 26.77
N ILE A 129 11.66 -1.16 26.28
CA ILE A 129 10.26 -1.57 26.43
C ILE A 129 10.19 -2.74 27.41
N LYS A 130 9.26 -2.66 28.37
CA LYS A 130 8.88 -3.83 29.17
C LYS A 130 7.74 -4.54 28.47
N MET A 131 7.90 -5.80 28.13
CA MET A 131 6.91 -6.62 27.44
C MET A 131 6.52 -7.81 28.31
N VAL A 132 5.21 -8.02 28.48
CA VAL A 132 4.66 -9.24 29.03
C VAL A 132 4.30 -10.15 27.87
N TYR A 133 4.98 -11.27 27.74
CA TYR A 133 4.77 -12.24 26.67
C TYR A 133 4.13 -13.51 27.24
N GLN A 134 3.08 -13.97 26.58
CA GLN A 134 2.44 -15.24 26.87
C GLN A 134 2.45 -16.09 25.59
N ALA A 135 3.17 -17.21 25.63
CA ALA A 135 3.06 -18.21 24.57
C ALA A 135 1.74 -18.97 24.68
N PHE A 136 1.27 -19.53 23.58
CA PHE A 136 -0.04 -20.20 23.49
C PHE A 136 -0.25 -21.29 24.57
N TRP A 137 0.82 -21.89 25.08
CA TRP A 137 0.81 -22.97 26.04
C TRP A 137 1.43 -22.61 27.39
N ASP A 138 1.85 -21.40 27.61
CA ASP A 138 2.59 -20.98 28.79
C ASP A 138 1.81 -19.96 29.64
N GLU A 139 2.15 -19.90 30.94
CA GLU A 139 1.75 -18.78 31.78
C GLU A 139 2.47 -17.48 31.33
N PRO A 140 1.88 -16.29 31.56
CA PRO A 140 2.49 -15.02 31.20
C PRO A 140 3.89 -14.89 31.79
N LYS A 141 4.89 -14.58 30.98
CA LYS A 141 6.27 -14.31 31.39
C LYS A 141 6.57 -12.83 31.17
N GLU A 142 7.15 -12.20 32.23
CA GLU A 142 7.65 -10.82 32.15
C GLU A 142 9.09 -10.77 31.61
#